data_c2bf25eaaa66bb0f1e2e21aeea746091
#
_entry.id   c2bf25eaaa66bb0f1e2e21aeea746091
#
_cell.length_a   1.000
_cell.length_b   1.000
_cell.length_c   1.000
_cell.angle_alpha   90.00
_cell.angle_beta   90.00
_cell.angle_gamma   90.00
#
_symmetry.space_group_name_H-M   'P 1'
#
loop_
_entity.id
_entity.type
_entity.pdbx_description
1 polymer ?
#
loop_
_entity_poly.entity_id
_entity_poly.type
_entity_poly.pdbx_seq_one_letter_code
_entity_poly.pdbx_strand_id
1 'polypeptide(L)'
;MNQQLVAEYFDHKDGRLYWKKVAHPNKQYLVGQEAGSIHATGYRHVTWQGKVHKVHRLIFLLEHGYMPKEIDHINGDRQDNRLENLREVTRSQNQYNKPMCKNNTSGSRGVSWHKASKAWVVRVSVNQKSRLIGYFKDLELADLVGTMAREKYHGQYAHS
;
A
#
# COMPACT_ATOMS: atom_id res chain seq x y z
N MET A 1 6.99 -14.55 -12.69
CA MET A 1 6.30 -15.64 -11.94
C MET A 1 5.11 -16.05 -12.79
N ASN A 2 4.86 -17.35 -12.98
CA ASN A 2 3.78 -17.85 -13.84
C ASN A 2 2.53 -18.11 -12.98
N GLN A 3 1.35 -17.60 -13.39
CA GLN A 3 0.06 -17.79 -12.72
C GLN A 3 -0.28 -19.29 -12.58
N GLN A 4 -0.13 -20.07 -13.65
CA GLN A 4 -0.44 -21.50 -13.63
C GLN A 4 0.33 -22.26 -12.56
N LEU A 5 1.64 -21.97 -12.44
CA LEU A 5 2.48 -22.58 -11.41
C LEU A 5 2.03 -22.19 -9.99
N VAL A 6 1.62 -20.93 -9.77
CA VAL A 6 1.09 -20.51 -8.46
C VAL A 6 -0.25 -21.18 -8.19
N ALA A 7 -1.13 -21.31 -9.18
CA ALA A 7 -2.44 -21.98 -9.06
C ALA A 7 -2.36 -23.47 -8.78
N GLU A 8 -1.24 -24.15 -9.11
CA GLU A 8 -1.01 -25.53 -8.71
C GLU A 8 -0.80 -25.69 -7.19
N TYR A 9 -0.16 -24.69 -6.56
CA TYR A 9 0.25 -24.76 -5.16
C TYR A 9 -0.68 -24.02 -4.21
N PHE A 10 -1.41 -23.02 -4.72
CA PHE A 10 -2.24 -22.14 -3.90
C PHE A 10 -3.64 -21.96 -4.48
N ASP A 11 -4.56 -21.70 -3.56
CA ASP A 11 -5.88 -21.13 -3.83
C ASP A 11 -6.09 -19.92 -2.94
N HIS A 12 -7.08 -19.06 -3.24
CA HIS A 12 -7.38 -17.94 -2.38
C HIS A 12 -8.89 -17.78 -2.21
N LYS A 13 -9.27 -17.30 -1.03
CA LYS A 13 -10.64 -16.97 -0.69
C LYS A 13 -10.65 -15.82 0.33
N ASP A 14 -11.48 -14.82 0.12
CA ASP A 14 -11.69 -13.70 1.05
C ASP A 14 -10.38 -13.02 1.52
N GLY A 15 -9.43 -12.80 0.59
CA GLY A 15 -8.13 -12.18 0.88
C GLY A 15 -7.14 -13.08 1.63
N ARG A 16 -7.43 -14.36 1.76
CA ARG A 16 -6.54 -15.36 2.37
C ARG A 16 -6.03 -16.34 1.32
N LEU A 17 -4.77 -16.72 1.45
CA LEU A 17 -4.11 -17.69 0.58
C LEU A 17 -4.08 -19.06 1.28
N TYR A 18 -4.37 -20.14 0.56
CA TYR A 18 -4.41 -21.50 1.09
C TYR A 18 -3.50 -22.42 0.28
N TRP A 19 -2.88 -23.39 0.96
CA TRP A 19 -2.10 -24.42 0.31
C TRP A 19 -3.00 -25.44 -0.38
N LYS A 20 -2.86 -25.63 -1.69
CA LYS A 20 -3.42 -26.77 -2.45
C LYS A 20 -2.45 -27.94 -2.55
N LYS A 21 -1.16 -27.63 -2.61
CA LYS A 21 -0.08 -28.59 -2.80
C LYS A 21 1.18 -28.10 -2.08
N VAL A 22 1.96 -29.01 -1.57
CA VAL A 22 3.28 -28.75 -1.01
C VAL A 22 4.31 -29.66 -1.64
N ALA A 23 5.52 -29.15 -1.87
CA ALA A 23 6.58 -29.91 -2.54
C ALA A 23 7.19 -30.99 -1.63
N HIS A 24 7.16 -30.80 -0.30
CA HIS A 24 7.82 -31.70 0.64
C HIS A 24 6.83 -32.68 1.29
N PRO A 25 7.08 -34.02 1.23
CA PRO A 25 6.16 -35.02 1.76
C PRO A 25 5.79 -34.80 3.24
N ASN A 26 6.73 -34.38 4.08
CA ASN A 26 6.51 -34.19 5.51
C ASN A 26 5.68 -32.89 5.82
N LYS A 27 5.29 -32.15 4.82
CA LYS A 27 4.48 -30.91 4.97
C LYS A 27 3.04 -31.03 4.44
N GLN A 28 2.60 -32.28 4.13
CA GLN A 28 1.23 -32.49 3.59
C GLN A 28 0.14 -32.00 4.53
N TYR A 29 0.40 -31.90 5.84
CA TYR A 29 -0.51 -31.32 6.82
C TYR A 29 -0.85 -29.84 6.55
N LEU A 30 -0.06 -29.14 5.73
CA LEU A 30 -0.35 -27.74 5.34
C LEU A 30 -1.42 -27.63 4.27
N VAL A 31 -1.70 -28.68 3.50
CA VAL A 31 -2.74 -28.65 2.45
C VAL A 31 -4.10 -28.31 3.08
N GLY A 32 -4.77 -27.31 2.53
CA GLY A 32 -6.00 -26.74 3.08
C GLY A 32 -5.81 -25.71 4.19
N GLN A 33 -4.59 -25.55 4.73
CA GLN A 33 -4.30 -24.53 5.74
C GLN A 33 -4.00 -23.17 5.09
N GLU A 34 -4.25 -22.09 5.84
CA GLU A 34 -3.88 -20.74 5.42
C GLU A 34 -2.36 -20.59 5.27
N ALA A 35 -1.92 -20.07 4.12
CA ALA A 35 -0.52 -19.93 3.79
C ALA A 35 0.06 -18.63 4.31
N GLY A 36 1.23 -18.73 4.94
CA GLY A 36 2.03 -17.60 5.37
C GLY A 36 1.69 -17.07 6.77
N SER A 37 2.53 -16.14 7.21
CA SER A 37 2.46 -15.50 8.53
C SER A 37 2.67 -13.99 8.40
N ILE A 38 2.23 -13.23 9.40
CA ILE A 38 2.40 -11.77 9.46
C ILE A 38 3.88 -11.47 9.76
N HIS A 39 4.51 -10.68 8.91
CA HIS A 39 5.87 -10.20 9.08
C HIS A 39 5.88 -8.87 9.85
N ALA A 40 7.04 -8.49 10.44
CA ALA A 40 7.23 -7.23 11.16
C ALA A 40 6.89 -5.96 10.34
N THR A 41 6.87 -6.07 9.00
CA THR A 41 6.42 -5.00 8.10
C THR A 41 4.89 -4.84 8.01
N GLY A 42 4.12 -5.69 8.70
CA GLY A 42 2.65 -5.73 8.67
C GLY A 42 2.07 -6.53 7.51
N TYR A 43 2.87 -6.96 6.54
CA TYR A 43 2.40 -7.80 5.43
C TYR A 43 2.43 -9.29 5.81
N ARG A 44 1.49 -10.07 5.26
CA ARG A 44 1.57 -11.53 5.32
C ARG A 44 2.55 -12.04 4.25
N HIS A 45 3.51 -12.86 4.67
CA HIS A 45 4.52 -13.47 3.81
C HIS A 45 4.39 -14.99 3.83
N VAL A 46 4.65 -15.63 2.70
CA VAL A 46 4.75 -17.08 2.56
C VAL A 46 6.10 -17.45 1.93
N THR A 47 6.76 -18.47 2.47
CA THR A 47 7.98 -19.04 1.87
C THR A 47 7.58 -20.17 0.93
N TRP A 48 7.90 -20.04 -0.34
CA TRP A 48 7.59 -21.00 -1.38
C TRP A 48 8.74 -21.09 -2.38
N GLN A 49 9.15 -22.29 -2.76
CA GLN A 49 10.30 -22.55 -3.64
C GLN A 49 11.59 -21.84 -3.18
N GLY A 50 11.87 -21.85 -1.88
CA GLY A 50 13.05 -21.20 -1.30
C GLY A 50 13.06 -19.67 -1.30
N LYS A 51 11.95 -19.03 -1.70
CA LYS A 51 11.81 -17.57 -1.75
C LYS A 51 10.65 -17.10 -0.90
N VAL A 52 10.80 -15.89 -0.34
CA VAL A 52 9.74 -15.23 0.42
C VAL A 52 8.87 -14.40 -0.52
N HIS A 53 7.57 -14.64 -0.48
CA HIS A 53 6.58 -13.93 -1.29
C HIS A 53 5.58 -13.21 -0.40
N LYS A 54 5.13 -12.03 -0.80
CA LYS A 54 4.01 -11.34 -0.16
C LYS A 54 2.69 -11.94 -0.64
N VAL A 55 1.82 -12.31 0.30
CA VAL A 55 0.55 -12.99 0.01
C VAL A 55 -0.34 -12.17 -0.94
N HIS A 56 -0.52 -10.86 -0.71
CA HIS A 56 -1.33 -10.02 -1.58
C HIS A 56 -0.87 -10.03 -3.05
N ARG A 57 0.44 -10.19 -3.30
CA ARG A 57 0.97 -10.29 -4.67
C ARG A 57 0.63 -11.61 -5.32
N LEU A 58 0.63 -12.71 -4.58
CA LEU A 58 0.23 -14.03 -5.10
C LEU A 58 -1.27 -14.07 -5.38
N ILE A 59 -2.10 -13.51 -4.49
CA ILE A 59 -3.55 -13.37 -4.69
C ILE A 59 -3.83 -12.54 -5.96
N PHE A 60 -3.17 -11.39 -6.10
CA PHE A 60 -3.32 -10.54 -7.29
C PHE A 60 -2.93 -11.27 -8.58
N LEU A 61 -1.82 -12.03 -8.56
CA LEU A 61 -1.38 -12.82 -9.70
C LEU A 61 -2.37 -13.94 -10.04
N LEU A 62 -2.92 -14.63 -9.03
CA LEU A 62 -3.90 -15.70 -9.22
C LEU A 62 -5.16 -15.19 -9.90
N GLU A 63 -5.62 -14.01 -9.55
CA GLU A 63 -6.84 -13.43 -10.12
C GLU A 63 -6.62 -12.79 -11.49
N HIS A 64 -5.60 -11.94 -11.61
CA HIS A 64 -5.43 -11.11 -12.80
C HIS A 64 -4.47 -11.72 -13.87
N GLY A 65 -3.74 -12.77 -13.55
CA GLY A 65 -2.84 -13.44 -14.48
C GLY A 65 -1.49 -12.75 -14.71
N TYR A 66 -1.28 -11.58 -14.11
CA TYR A 66 -0.04 -10.83 -14.22
C TYR A 66 0.38 -10.21 -12.87
N MET A 67 1.64 -9.78 -12.78
CA MET A 67 2.23 -9.19 -11.58
C MET A 67 2.62 -7.73 -11.85
N PRO A 68 1.90 -6.75 -11.30
CA PRO A 68 2.26 -5.35 -11.45
C PRO A 68 3.51 -5.00 -10.65
N LYS A 69 4.15 -3.88 -10.99
CA LYS A 69 5.33 -3.38 -10.25
C LYS A 69 4.99 -3.05 -8.80
N GLU A 70 3.91 -2.33 -8.59
CA GLU A 70 3.43 -1.92 -7.27
C GLU A 70 1.95 -2.29 -7.09
N ILE A 71 1.62 -2.80 -5.90
CA ILE A 71 0.24 -3.03 -5.46
C ILE A 71 0.04 -2.25 -4.17
N ASP A 72 -1.06 -1.55 -4.08
CA ASP A 72 -1.46 -0.75 -2.92
C ASP A 72 -2.71 -1.32 -2.25
N HIS A 73 -2.81 -1.18 -0.94
CA HIS A 73 -4.01 -1.47 -0.16
C HIS A 73 -4.82 -0.18 -0.03
N ILE A 74 -6.01 -0.13 -0.62
CA ILE A 74 -6.84 1.09 -0.72
C ILE A 74 -7.12 1.68 0.66
N ASN A 75 -7.47 0.83 1.63
CA ASN A 75 -7.76 1.23 3.01
C ASN A 75 -6.50 1.41 3.89
N GLY A 76 -5.29 1.16 3.35
CA GLY A 76 -4.02 1.21 4.08
C GLY A 76 -3.74 0.01 5.01
N ASP A 77 -4.70 -0.89 5.21
CA ASP A 77 -4.50 -2.12 5.99
C ASP A 77 -3.77 -3.18 5.16
N ARG A 78 -2.53 -3.47 5.52
CA ARG A 78 -1.65 -4.43 4.84
C ARG A 78 -2.05 -5.89 5.04
N GLN A 79 -3.01 -6.17 5.90
CA GLN A 79 -3.52 -7.52 6.17
C GLN A 79 -4.82 -7.80 5.41
N ASP A 80 -5.54 -6.77 4.96
CA ASP A 80 -6.74 -6.90 4.16
C ASP A 80 -6.39 -7.09 2.67
N ASN A 81 -6.15 -8.36 2.29
CA ASN A 81 -5.76 -8.72 0.93
C ASN A 81 -6.95 -9.11 0.04
N ARG A 82 -8.17 -8.71 0.39
CA ARG A 82 -9.34 -8.87 -0.49
C ARG A 82 -9.10 -8.11 -1.79
N LEU A 83 -9.51 -8.68 -2.91
CA LEU A 83 -9.24 -8.13 -4.25
C LEU A 83 -9.78 -6.71 -4.42
N GLU A 84 -10.96 -6.43 -3.87
CA GLU A 84 -11.58 -5.11 -3.86
C GLU A 84 -10.76 -4.03 -3.14
N ASN A 85 -9.86 -4.45 -2.22
CA ASN A 85 -8.94 -3.58 -1.49
C ASN A 85 -7.54 -3.49 -2.13
N LEU A 86 -7.26 -4.30 -3.16
CA LEU A 86 -5.97 -4.31 -3.86
C LEU A 86 -6.09 -3.56 -5.19
N ARG A 87 -5.17 -2.64 -5.44
CA ARG A 87 -5.10 -1.93 -6.73
C ARG A 87 -3.67 -1.87 -7.25
N GLU A 88 -3.54 -1.96 -8.57
CA GLU A 88 -2.29 -1.63 -9.24
C GLU A 88 -2.06 -0.13 -9.16
N VAL A 89 -0.84 0.28 -8.84
CA VAL A 89 -0.46 1.67 -8.73
C VAL A 89 0.93 1.92 -9.30
N THR A 90 1.18 3.15 -9.71
CA THR A 90 2.55 3.62 -9.94
C THR A 90 3.24 3.88 -8.61
N ARG A 91 4.58 3.96 -8.62
CA ARG A 91 5.37 4.31 -7.43
C ARG A 91 4.94 5.67 -6.83
N SER A 92 4.60 6.64 -7.67
CA SER A 92 4.11 7.95 -7.21
C SER A 92 2.77 7.84 -6.49
N GLN A 93 1.82 7.11 -7.06
CA GLN A 93 0.50 6.90 -6.46
C GLN A 93 0.60 6.15 -5.12
N ASN A 94 1.45 5.12 -5.04
CA ASN A 94 1.68 4.39 -3.79
C ASN A 94 2.27 5.30 -2.68
N GLN A 95 3.05 6.33 -3.04
CA GLN A 95 3.54 7.33 -2.08
C GLN A 95 2.42 8.20 -1.52
N TYR A 96 1.36 8.47 -2.30
CA TYR A 96 0.25 9.32 -1.87
C TYR A 96 -0.60 8.65 -0.78
N ASN A 97 -0.69 7.31 -0.80
CA ASN A 97 -1.45 6.52 0.18
C ASN A 97 -0.68 6.19 1.47
N LYS A 98 0.58 6.64 1.62
CA LYS A 98 1.35 6.37 2.84
C LYS A 98 0.77 7.11 4.04
N PRO A 99 0.80 6.51 5.25
CA PRO A 99 0.42 7.21 6.47
C PRO A 99 1.30 8.45 6.69
N MET A 100 0.78 9.40 7.46
CA MET A 100 1.50 10.63 7.82
C MET A 100 2.79 10.30 8.57
N CYS A 101 3.85 11.08 8.30
CA CYS A 101 5.13 10.91 8.96
C CYS A 101 5.00 11.19 10.47
N LYS A 102 5.61 10.36 11.31
CA LYS A 102 5.59 10.52 12.78
C LYS A 102 6.20 11.86 13.25
N ASN A 103 7.08 12.46 12.45
CA ASN A 103 7.72 13.76 12.74
C ASN A 103 6.89 14.96 12.25
N ASN A 104 5.65 14.74 11.81
CA ASN A 104 4.79 15.84 11.41
C ASN A 104 4.30 16.60 12.65
N THR A 105 4.74 17.85 12.79
CA THR A 105 4.41 18.72 13.93
C THR A 105 3.15 19.56 13.73
N SER A 106 2.66 19.67 12.49
CA SER A 106 1.43 20.43 12.19
C SER A 106 0.15 19.61 12.40
N GLY A 107 0.25 18.27 12.46
CA GLY A 107 -0.92 17.39 12.42
C GLY A 107 -1.56 17.29 11.02
N SER A 108 -1.06 18.03 10.04
CA SER A 108 -1.64 18.14 8.68
C SER A 108 -0.64 17.71 7.63
N ARG A 109 -1.06 16.85 6.70
CA ARG A 109 -0.19 16.33 5.64
C ARG A 109 0.20 17.43 4.65
N GLY A 110 1.50 17.56 4.39
CA GLY A 110 2.03 18.55 3.44
C GLY A 110 2.04 19.98 3.96
N VAL A 111 1.69 20.18 5.24
CA VAL A 111 1.75 21.46 5.94
C VAL A 111 2.92 21.45 6.91
N SER A 112 3.73 22.50 6.90
CA SER A 112 4.85 22.68 7.83
C SER A 112 5.07 24.13 8.17
N TRP A 113 5.58 24.41 9.39
CA TRP A 113 5.89 25.79 9.79
C TRP A 113 7.17 26.28 9.13
N HIS A 114 7.12 27.41 8.46
CA HIS A 114 8.27 28.08 7.84
C HIS A 114 8.73 29.25 8.71
N LYS A 115 9.82 29.05 9.44
CA LYS A 115 10.32 30.01 10.45
C LYS A 115 10.60 31.40 9.88
N ALA A 116 11.25 31.51 8.72
CA ALA A 116 11.63 32.79 8.13
C ALA A 116 10.41 33.62 7.71
N SER A 117 9.38 33.01 7.17
CA SER A 117 8.14 33.69 6.75
C SER A 117 7.10 33.78 7.87
N LYS A 118 7.36 33.17 9.04
CA LYS A 118 6.41 33.06 10.16
C LYS A 118 5.01 32.66 9.66
N ALA A 119 4.96 31.61 8.86
CA ALA A 119 3.73 31.13 8.22
C ALA A 119 3.76 29.62 8.00
N TRP A 120 2.59 29.02 7.88
CA TRP A 120 2.41 27.64 7.45
C TRP A 120 2.62 27.54 5.95
N VAL A 121 3.53 26.71 5.51
CA VAL A 121 3.75 26.42 4.09
C VAL A 121 3.03 25.14 3.72
N VAL A 122 2.26 25.19 2.63
CA VAL A 122 1.56 24.06 2.05
C VAL A 122 2.30 23.58 0.80
N ARG A 123 2.63 22.29 0.78
CA ARG A 123 3.28 21.64 -0.37
C ARG A 123 2.59 20.32 -0.68
N VAL A 124 2.48 20.02 -1.97
CA VAL A 124 1.95 18.74 -2.48
C VAL A 124 2.99 18.09 -3.39
N SER A 125 3.20 16.79 -3.19
CA SER A 125 4.07 16.02 -4.09
C SER A 125 3.28 15.58 -5.31
N VAL A 126 3.72 15.95 -6.50
CA VAL A 126 3.11 15.54 -7.77
C VAL A 126 4.19 14.94 -8.65
N ASN A 127 4.05 13.66 -9.03
CA ASN A 127 5.04 12.93 -9.85
C ASN A 127 6.45 13.06 -9.29
N GLN A 128 6.62 12.81 -7.98
CA GLN A 128 7.89 12.89 -7.23
C GLN A 128 8.50 14.30 -7.13
N LYS A 129 7.82 15.33 -7.60
CA LYS A 129 8.24 16.73 -7.46
C LYS A 129 7.39 17.42 -6.40
N SER A 130 8.03 18.15 -5.48
CA SER A 130 7.33 18.98 -4.50
C SER A 130 6.84 20.26 -5.15
N ARG A 131 5.54 20.53 -5.06
CA ARG A 131 4.90 21.73 -5.59
C ARG A 131 4.46 22.60 -4.42
N LEU A 132 4.92 23.86 -4.39
CA LEU A 132 4.46 24.86 -3.44
C LEU A 132 3.05 25.31 -3.81
N ILE A 133 2.14 25.30 -2.85
CA ILE A 133 0.77 25.78 -3.00
C ILE A 133 0.63 27.20 -2.45
N GLY A 134 1.20 27.46 -1.25
CA GLY A 134 1.15 28.78 -0.66
C GLY A 134 1.68 28.86 0.76
N TYR A 135 1.65 30.08 1.31
CA TYR A 135 1.96 30.40 2.71
C TYR A 135 0.72 30.97 3.39
N PHE A 136 0.40 30.47 4.58
CA PHE A 136 -0.81 30.81 5.31
C PHE A 136 -0.46 31.19 6.75
N LYS A 137 -1.12 32.19 7.31
CA LYS A 137 -0.95 32.57 8.72
C LYS A 137 -1.71 31.65 9.65
N ASP A 138 -2.80 31.12 9.18
CA ASP A 138 -3.70 30.25 9.91
C ASP A 138 -3.44 28.76 9.53
N LEU A 139 -3.41 27.87 10.54
CA LEU A 139 -3.16 26.45 10.33
C LEU A 139 -4.38 25.74 9.73
N GLU A 140 -5.59 26.11 10.16
CA GLU A 140 -6.82 25.47 9.67
C GLU A 140 -7.00 25.75 8.17
N LEU A 141 -6.76 27.00 7.77
CA LEU A 141 -6.77 27.38 6.35
C LEU A 141 -5.68 26.66 5.56
N ALA A 142 -4.47 26.52 6.13
CA ALA A 142 -3.39 25.79 5.50
C ALA A 142 -3.74 24.31 5.32
N ASP A 143 -4.37 23.67 6.29
CA ASP A 143 -4.83 22.30 6.23
C ASP A 143 -5.94 22.11 5.18
N LEU A 144 -6.95 22.98 5.20
CA LEU A 144 -8.02 22.97 4.20
C LEU A 144 -7.47 23.05 2.77
N VAL A 145 -6.59 24.03 2.51
CA VAL A 145 -5.95 24.21 1.19
C VAL A 145 -5.07 23.01 0.84
N GLY A 146 -4.36 22.44 1.83
CA GLY A 146 -3.55 21.24 1.66
C GLY A 146 -4.40 20.03 1.26
N THR A 147 -5.56 19.86 1.88
CA THR A 147 -6.51 18.79 1.58
C THR A 147 -7.08 18.95 0.18
N MET A 148 -7.61 20.13 -0.17
CA MET A 148 -8.11 20.41 -1.52
C MET A 148 -7.05 20.21 -2.61
N ALA A 149 -5.81 20.61 -2.33
CA ALA A 149 -4.71 20.39 -3.26
C ALA A 149 -4.40 18.90 -3.44
N ARG A 150 -4.40 18.09 -2.37
CA ARG A 150 -4.23 16.63 -2.47
C ARG A 150 -5.37 15.99 -3.27
N GLU A 151 -6.61 16.32 -2.99
CA GLU A 151 -7.76 15.84 -3.76
C GLU A 151 -7.63 16.18 -5.25
N LYS A 152 -7.26 17.39 -5.57
CA LYS A 152 -7.06 17.85 -6.96
C LYS A 152 -5.94 17.09 -7.68
N TYR A 153 -4.79 16.87 -7.02
CA TYR A 153 -3.60 16.32 -7.67
C TYR A 153 -3.43 14.81 -7.52
N HIS A 154 -4.00 14.22 -6.48
CA HIS A 154 -3.89 12.78 -6.20
C HIS A 154 -5.19 12.01 -6.49
N GLY A 155 -6.35 12.70 -6.53
CA GLY A 155 -7.66 12.09 -6.79
C GLY A 155 -7.93 10.91 -5.84
N GLN A 156 -8.36 9.79 -6.39
CA GLN A 156 -8.67 8.56 -5.63
C GLN A 156 -7.47 7.93 -4.87
N TYR A 157 -6.26 8.44 -5.06
CA TYR A 157 -5.05 7.98 -4.35
C TYR A 157 -4.71 8.88 -3.16
N ALA A 158 -5.47 9.96 -2.92
CA ALA A 158 -5.30 10.78 -1.73
C ALA A 158 -5.76 10.00 -0.50
N HIS A 159 -4.86 9.77 0.46
CA HIS A 159 -5.27 9.31 1.79
C HIS A 159 -5.65 10.54 2.61
N SER A 160 -6.83 10.52 3.18
CA SER A 160 -7.29 11.51 4.17
C SER A 160 -6.52 11.41 5.47
#